data_349f93b23b5344aaa41e64988f73399b
#
_entry.id   349f93b23b5344aaa41e64988f73399b
#
_cell.length_a   1.000
_cell.length_b   1.000
_cell.length_c   1.000
_cell.angle_alpha   90.00
_cell.angle_beta   90.00
_cell.angle_gamma   90.00
#
_symmetry.space_group_name_H-M   'P 1'
#
loop_
_entity.id
_entity.type
_entity.pdbx_description
1 polymer ?
#
loop_
_entity_poly.entity_id
_entity_poly.type
_entity_poly.pdbx_seq_one_letter_code
_entity_poly.pdbx_strand_id
1 'polypeptide(L)'
;MLQKGYGKIITIASMNSFFGGQTIPAYAAAKGGIAQLTKALTNDWVGRGVNVNAIAPGYMATEMNKALLDPANPRYASITERIPAHRWGTGDDMKGTAIFLASHASDYVSGAIIPVDGGYLGK
;
A
#
# COMPACT_ATOMS: atom_id res chain seq x y z
N MET A 1 -15.59 1.10 17.03
CA MET A 1 -14.20 1.39 17.42
C MET A 1 -14.13 2.58 18.35
N LEU A 2 -14.56 3.76 17.95
CA LEU A 2 -14.44 4.99 18.76
C LEU A 2 -15.13 4.92 20.14
N GLN A 3 -16.30 4.27 20.23
CA GLN A 3 -16.98 4.04 21.52
C GLN A 3 -16.24 3.07 22.45
N LYS A 4 -15.47 2.13 21.86
CA LYS A 4 -14.68 1.14 22.61
C LYS A 4 -13.28 1.65 22.98
N GLY A 5 -12.85 2.81 22.46
CA GLY A 5 -11.50 3.34 22.67
C GLY A 5 -10.40 2.49 22.06
N TYR A 6 -10.71 1.63 21.08
CA TYR A 6 -9.73 0.78 20.38
C TYR A 6 -10.21 0.40 18.99
N GLY A 7 -9.30 0.44 18.04
CA GLY A 7 -9.51 -0.05 16.68
C GLY A 7 -8.30 0.11 15.78
N LYS A 8 -8.24 -0.75 14.78
CA LYS A 8 -7.22 -0.71 13.71
C LYS A 8 -7.95 -0.64 12.37
N ILE A 9 -7.67 0.40 11.59
CA ILE A 9 -8.17 0.56 10.23
C ILE A 9 -6.95 0.51 9.30
N ILE A 10 -7.02 -0.38 8.32
CA ILE A 10 -5.97 -0.55 7.32
C ILE A 10 -6.58 -0.27 5.95
N THR A 11 -6.18 0.83 5.33
CA THR A 11 -6.58 1.17 3.97
C THR A 11 -5.59 0.63 2.97
N ILE A 12 -6.02 0.41 1.73
CA ILE A 12 -5.14 -0.05 0.66
C ILE A 12 -4.86 1.11 -0.29
N ALA A 13 -3.68 1.69 -0.10
CA ALA A 13 -3.09 2.70 -0.96
C ALA A 13 -2.42 2.04 -2.19
N SER A 14 -1.38 2.61 -2.72
CA SER A 14 -0.55 2.09 -3.81
C SER A 14 0.79 2.84 -3.81
N MET A 15 1.79 2.30 -4.46
CA MET A 15 2.98 3.09 -4.82
C MET A 15 2.59 4.38 -5.59
N ASN A 16 1.50 4.36 -6.35
CA ASN A 16 0.95 5.55 -7.02
C ASN A 16 0.34 6.59 -6.07
N SER A 17 0.32 6.34 -4.77
CA SER A 17 0.06 7.36 -3.76
C SER A 17 1.24 8.31 -3.54
N PHE A 18 2.43 7.95 -4.04
CA PHE A 18 3.69 8.70 -3.89
C PHE A 18 4.14 9.35 -5.20
N PHE A 19 3.71 8.84 -6.34
CA PHE A 19 4.04 9.40 -7.67
C PHE A 19 2.91 9.19 -8.67
N GLY A 20 2.92 9.97 -9.76
CA GLY A 20 1.97 9.81 -10.87
C GLY A 20 2.31 8.61 -11.76
N GLY A 21 1.32 7.74 -12.00
CA GLY A 21 1.48 6.66 -12.98
C GLY A 21 1.16 7.15 -14.40
N GLN A 22 1.95 6.73 -15.38
CA GLN A 22 1.65 6.98 -16.80
C GLN A 22 0.31 6.30 -17.18
N THR A 23 -0.52 6.99 -17.96
CA THR A 23 -1.79 6.49 -18.50
C THR A 23 -2.89 6.15 -17.49
N ILE A 24 -2.67 6.39 -16.20
CA ILE A 24 -3.62 6.06 -15.12
C ILE A 24 -3.87 7.24 -14.17
N PRO A 25 -4.19 8.47 -14.66
CA PRO A 25 -4.33 9.64 -13.78
C PRO A 25 -5.45 9.50 -12.76
N ALA A 26 -6.59 8.91 -13.12
CA ALA A 26 -7.71 8.70 -12.21
C ALA A 26 -7.34 7.72 -11.07
N TYR A 27 -6.60 6.66 -11.39
CA TYR A 27 -6.10 5.70 -10.39
C TYR A 27 -5.11 6.39 -9.43
N ALA A 28 -4.16 7.15 -9.95
CA ALA A 28 -3.19 7.89 -9.13
C ALA A 28 -3.90 8.89 -8.21
N ALA A 29 -4.89 9.64 -8.72
CA ALA A 29 -5.71 10.55 -7.93
C ALA A 29 -6.45 9.81 -6.80
N ALA A 30 -7.11 8.68 -7.10
CA ALA A 30 -7.82 7.88 -6.12
C ALA A 30 -6.88 7.34 -5.03
N LYS A 31 -5.71 6.82 -5.40
CA LYS A 31 -4.74 6.26 -4.45
C LYS A 31 -3.99 7.33 -3.66
N GLY A 32 -3.76 8.50 -4.26
CA GLY A 32 -3.30 9.69 -3.55
C GLY A 32 -4.33 10.16 -2.51
N GLY A 33 -5.62 10.17 -2.89
CA GLY A 33 -6.73 10.46 -1.98
C GLY A 33 -6.79 9.52 -0.78
N ILE A 34 -6.58 8.21 -0.98
CA ILE A 34 -6.52 7.22 0.13
C ILE A 34 -5.38 7.54 1.09
N ALA A 35 -4.21 7.93 0.59
CA ALA A 35 -3.09 8.30 1.46
C ALA A 35 -3.42 9.53 2.31
N GLN A 36 -4.04 10.56 1.74
CA GLN A 36 -4.46 11.75 2.48
C GLN A 36 -5.63 11.46 3.45
N LEU A 37 -6.60 10.64 3.04
CA LEU A 37 -7.68 10.21 3.90
C LEU A 37 -7.14 9.47 5.14
N THR A 38 -6.17 8.58 4.97
CA THR A 38 -5.51 7.85 6.07
C THR A 38 -4.92 8.82 7.10
N LYS A 39 -4.23 9.87 6.65
CA LYS A 39 -3.65 10.90 7.53
C LYS A 39 -4.71 11.73 8.21
N ALA A 40 -5.75 12.15 7.49
CA ALA A 40 -6.85 12.95 8.04
C ALA A 40 -7.59 12.18 9.15
N LEU A 41 -7.97 10.93 8.88
CA LEU A 41 -8.64 10.10 9.89
C LEU A 41 -7.75 9.79 11.10
N THR A 42 -6.44 9.69 10.90
CA THR A 42 -5.48 9.56 12.00
C THR A 42 -5.58 10.76 12.94
N ASN A 43 -5.55 11.98 12.39
CA ASN A 43 -5.62 13.19 13.20
C ASN A 43 -6.90 13.26 14.06
N ASP A 44 -8.01 12.77 13.51
CA ASP A 44 -9.30 12.80 14.22
C ASP A 44 -9.45 11.67 15.25
N TRP A 45 -8.82 10.50 15.03
CA TRP A 45 -9.22 9.28 15.75
C TRP A 45 -8.13 8.66 16.60
N VAL A 46 -6.84 8.94 16.38
CA VAL A 46 -5.75 8.31 17.14
C VAL A 46 -5.83 8.66 18.64
N GLY A 47 -6.16 9.89 18.98
CA GLY A 47 -6.38 10.31 20.38
C GLY A 47 -7.61 9.67 21.06
N ARG A 48 -8.43 8.98 20.26
CA ARG A 48 -9.61 8.23 20.70
C ARG A 48 -9.40 6.72 20.62
N GLY A 49 -8.15 6.26 20.50
CA GLY A 49 -7.75 4.86 20.50
C GLY A 49 -7.92 4.13 19.16
N VAL A 50 -8.13 4.83 18.05
CA VAL A 50 -8.26 4.19 16.72
C VAL A 50 -7.09 4.59 15.85
N ASN A 51 -6.24 3.61 15.51
CA ASN A 51 -5.14 3.79 14.56
C ASN A 51 -5.64 3.61 13.11
N VAL A 52 -5.18 4.47 12.23
CA VAL A 52 -5.50 4.40 10.79
C VAL A 52 -4.20 4.42 10.01
N ASN A 53 -3.92 3.34 9.28
CA ASN A 53 -2.72 3.21 8.47
C ASN A 53 -3.07 2.69 7.08
N ALA A 54 -2.15 2.79 6.15
CA ALA A 54 -2.30 2.26 4.80
C ALA A 54 -1.16 1.30 4.45
N ILE A 55 -1.47 0.25 3.70
CA ILE A 55 -0.50 -0.53 2.96
C ILE A 55 -0.48 0.00 1.53
N ALA A 56 0.70 0.23 0.99
CA ALA A 56 0.90 0.69 -0.38
C ALA A 56 1.61 -0.42 -1.19
N PRO A 57 0.86 -1.34 -1.83
CA PRO A 57 1.45 -2.38 -2.64
C PRO A 57 2.18 -1.81 -3.86
N GLY A 58 3.29 -2.47 -4.23
CA GLY A 58 3.96 -2.27 -5.50
C GLY A 58 3.34 -3.09 -6.63
N TYR A 59 4.17 -3.58 -7.55
CA TYR A 59 3.73 -4.49 -8.60
C TYR A 59 3.46 -5.89 -8.03
N MET A 60 2.19 -6.31 -8.11
CA MET A 60 1.69 -7.56 -7.54
C MET A 60 1.27 -8.53 -8.64
N ALA A 61 1.66 -9.81 -8.48
CA ALA A 61 1.23 -10.89 -9.36
C ALA A 61 -0.22 -11.29 -9.04
N THR A 62 -1.16 -10.57 -9.64
CA THR A 62 -2.60 -10.75 -9.45
C THR A 62 -3.30 -10.82 -10.80
N GLU A 63 -4.56 -11.27 -10.83
CA GLU A 63 -5.37 -11.29 -12.05
C GLU A 63 -5.46 -9.91 -12.72
N MET A 64 -5.48 -8.81 -11.94
CA MET A 64 -5.49 -7.46 -12.49
C MET A 64 -4.25 -7.18 -13.36
N ASN A 65 -3.12 -7.77 -13.04
CA ASN A 65 -1.84 -7.57 -13.72
C ASN A 65 -1.48 -8.70 -14.68
N LYS A 66 -2.40 -9.64 -14.94
CA LYS A 66 -2.13 -10.85 -15.75
C LYS A 66 -1.50 -10.55 -17.11
N ALA A 67 -2.01 -9.54 -17.80
CA ALA A 67 -1.45 -9.12 -19.09
C ALA A 67 -0.01 -8.57 -19.00
N LEU A 68 0.36 -7.98 -17.86
CA LEU A 68 1.72 -7.47 -17.60
C LEU A 68 2.67 -8.55 -17.11
N LEU A 69 2.14 -9.68 -16.61
CA LEU A 69 2.92 -10.83 -16.14
C LEU A 69 3.35 -11.77 -17.27
N ASP A 70 2.80 -11.59 -18.46
CA ASP A 70 3.21 -12.36 -19.63
C ASP A 70 4.66 -11.99 -20.03
N PRO A 71 5.60 -12.96 -20.06
CA PRO A 71 6.97 -12.69 -20.48
C PRO A 71 7.10 -12.14 -21.91
N ALA A 72 6.09 -12.39 -22.77
CA ALA A 72 6.02 -11.82 -24.11
C ALA A 72 5.62 -10.32 -24.10
N ASN A 73 5.09 -9.82 -23.00
CA ASN A 73 4.78 -8.40 -22.87
C ASN A 73 6.07 -7.60 -22.71
N PRO A 74 6.34 -6.61 -23.56
CA PRO A 74 7.60 -5.84 -23.54
C PRO A 74 7.80 -5.06 -22.22
N ARG A 75 6.74 -4.84 -21.47
CA ARG A 75 6.80 -4.15 -20.17
C ARG A 75 7.19 -5.07 -19.01
N TYR A 76 7.06 -6.41 -19.16
CA TYR A 76 7.35 -7.35 -18.08
C TYR A 76 8.79 -7.23 -17.58
N ALA A 77 9.74 -7.34 -18.52
CA ALA A 77 11.17 -7.28 -18.20
C ALA A 77 11.55 -5.92 -17.57
N SER A 78 11.11 -4.81 -18.17
CA SER A 78 11.43 -3.47 -17.70
C SER A 78 10.86 -3.17 -16.30
N ILE A 79 9.65 -3.64 -16.00
CA ILE A 79 9.04 -3.52 -14.68
C ILE A 79 9.82 -4.36 -13.66
N THR A 80 10.10 -5.63 -14.00
CA THR A 80 10.80 -6.56 -13.09
C THR A 80 12.20 -6.08 -12.75
N GLU A 81 12.94 -5.56 -13.74
CA GLU A 81 14.27 -4.99 -13.54
C GLU A 81 14.25 -3.74 -12.63
N ARG A 82 13.20 -2.94 -12.71
CA ARG A 82 13.05 -1.76 -11.88
C ARG A 82 12.73 -2.10 -10.41
N ILE A 83 12.19 -3.29 -10.12
CA ILE A 83 11.97 -3.74 -8.74
C ILE A 83 13.31 -4.25 -8.18
N PRO A 84 13.88 -3.64 -7.11
CA PRO A 84 15.15 -4.12 -6.52
C PRO A 84 15.12 -5.57 -6.07
N ALA A 85 13.97 -6.08 -5.63
CA ALA A 85 13.80 -7.49 -5.27
C ALA A 85 13.80 -8.44 -6.48
N HIS A 86 13.84 -7.91 -7.71
CA HIS A 86 13.82 -8.64 -8.98
C HIS A 86 12.66 -9.65 -9.13
N ARG A 87 11.56 -9.41 -8.45
CA ARG A 87 10.33 -10.19 -8.55
C ARG A 87 9.10 -9.35 -8.27
N TRP A 88 7.98 -9.79 -8.79
CA TRP A 88 6.67 -9.27 -8.43
C TRP A 88 6.26 -9.77 -7.04
N GLY A 89 5.52 -8.94 -6.31
CA GLY A 89 4.95 -9.32 -5.03
C GLY A 89 3.76 -10.27 -5.18
N THR A 90 3.43 -10.96 -4.11
CA THR A 90 2.25 -11.83 -4.00
C THR A 90 1.41 -11.43 -2.80
N GLY A 91 0.21 -12.00 -2.64
CA GLY A 91 -0.62 -11.77 -1.46
C GLY A 91 0.08 -12.15 -0.15
N ASP A 92 1.00 -13.12 -0.20
CA ASP A 92 1.77 -13.53 0.98
C ASP A 92 2.73 -12.45 1.47
N ASP A 93 3.27 -11.65 0.57
CA ASP A 93 4.14 -10.52 0.93
C ASP A 93 3.40 -9.42 1.72
N MET A 94 2.08 -9.35 1.60
CA MET A 94 1.25 -8.38 2.34
C MET A 94 0.95 -8.83 3.78
N LYS A 95 0.97 -10.13 4.06
CA LYS A 95 0.49 -10.71 5.33
C LYS A 95 1.20 -10.13 6.55
N GLY A 96 2.53 -10.07 6.52
CA GLY A 96 3.32 -9.57 7.64
C GLY A 96 2.94 -8.14 8.05
N THR A 97 2.87 -7.24 7.07
CA THR A 97 2.47 -5.85 7.31
C THR A 97 1.03 -5.74 7.79
N ALA A 98 0.11 -6.51 7.21
CA ALA A 98 -1.28 -6.53 7.63
C ALA A 98 -1.45 -7.02 9.08
N ILE A 99 -0.78 -8.10 9.46
CA ILE A 99 -0.79 -8.64 10.82
C ILE A 99 -0.18 -7.64 11.81
N PHE A 100 0.95 -7.04 11.47
CA PHE A 100 1.58 -6.00 12.29
C PHE A 100 0.61 -4.83 12.52
N LEU A 101 0.03 -4.29 11.47
CA LEU A 101 -0.90 -3.14 11.57
C LEU A 101 -2.22 -3.48 12.27
N ALA A 102 -2.65 -4.74 12.24
CA ALA A 102 -3.87 -5.20 12.91
C ALA A 102 -3.66 -5.56 14.39
N SER A 103 -2.43 -5.63 14.86
CA SER A 103 -2.07 -6.09 16.20
C SER A 103 -1.67 -4.95 17.14
N HIS A 104 -1.51 -5.27 18.42
CA HIS A 104 -0.97 -4.35 19.42
C HIS A 104 0.46 -3.90 19.16
N ALA A 105 1.24 -4.64 18.34
CA ALA A 105 2.59 -4.23 17.95
C ALA A 105 2.65 -2.87 17.21
N SER A 106 1.50 -2.42 16.68
CA SER A 106 1.37 -1.14 15.97
C SER A 106 0.60 -0.07 16.77
N ASP A 107 0.46 -0.19 18.09
CA ASP A 107 -0.37 0.75 18.86
C ASP A 107 0.13 2.21 18.80
N TYR A 108 1.42 2.42 18.58
CA TYR A 108 1.99 3.76 18.40
C TYR A 108 2.21 4.14 16.92
N VAL A 109 1.69 3.33 15.98
CA VAL A 109 1.76 3.58 14.53
C VAL A 109 0.40 4.04 14.03
N SER A 110 0.31 5.29 13.56
CA SER A 110 -0.90 5.82 12.95
C SER A 110 -0.55 6.87 11.91
N GLY A 111 -1.29 6.94 10.80
CA GLY A 111 -1.04 7.84 9.68
C GLY A 111 0.05 7.35 8.71
N ALA A 112 0.61 6.18 8.94
CA ALA A 112 1.65 5.61 8.10
C ALA A 112 1.08 5.10 6.78
N ILE A 113 1.80 5.36 5.69
CA ILE A 113 1.57 4.76 4.37
C ILE A 113 2.77 3.85 4.10
N ILE A 114 2.61 2.56 4.33
CA ILE A 114 3.72 1.59 4.34
C ILE A 114 3.86 0.93 2.97
N PRO A 115 4.94 1.21 2.22
CA PRO A 115 5.21 0.51 0.97
C PRO A 115 5.53 -0.96 1.22
N VAL A 116 4.92 -1.85 0.42
CA VAL A 116 5.26 -3.26 0.31
C VAL A 116 5.45 -3.54 -1.18
N ASP A 117 6.62 -3.23 -1.70
CA ASP A 117 6.86 -2.99 -3.12
C ASP A 117 8.18 -3.59 -3.66
N GLY A 118 8.88 -4.38 -2.84
CA GLY A 118 10.17 -4.96 -3.22
C GLY A 118 11.28 -3.92 -3.41
N GLY A 119 11.13 -2.74 -2.79
CA GLY A 119 12.10 -1.63 -2.86
C GLY A 119 11.85 -0.66 -4.03
N TYR A 120 10.75 -0.78 -4.75
CA TYR A 120 10.46 0.03 -5.95
C TYR A 120 10.53 1.55 -5.69
N LEU A 121 10.04 2.01 -4.54
CA LEU A 121 10.05 3.43 -4.16
C LEU A 121 11.40 3.90 -3.59
N GLY A 122 12.31 2.99 -3.29
CA GLY A 122 13.64 3.31 -2.80
C GLY A 122 14.66 3.63 -3.89
N LYS A 123 14.25 3.59 -5.17
CA LYS A 123 15.16 3.68 -6.32
C LYS A 123 14.91 4.95 -7.14
#